data_8365e887de914382d7bcf3fb93992bc7
#
_entry.id   8365e887de914382d7bcf3fb93992bc7
#
_cell.length_a   1.000
_cell.length_b   1.000
_cell.length_c   1.000
_cell.angle_alpha   90.00
_cell.angle_beta   90.00
_cell.angle_gamma   90.00
#
_symmetry.space_group_name_H-M   'P 1'
#
loop_
_entity.id
_entity.type
_entity.pdbx_description
1 polymer ?
#
loop_
_entity_poly.entity_id
_entity_poly.type
_entity_poly.pdbx_seq_one_letter_code
_entity_poly.pdbx_strand_id
1 'polypeptide(L)'
;MGKIIELKKVNKWFDKFQVLKDIDLEVAPQEKIVICGPSGSGKSTLIRCINRLEEHQEGNIIVDGTELAENTKNIEKIRAEVGMVFQQFNLFPHLSILDNCTLAPIWVKKLPKKEAEKIAMDNLTRVQIDDQALKFPGQLSGGQQQRAAIARALCMEPKIMLFDEPTSALDPEMIKEVLDVMVDLAKGGMP
;
A
#
# COMPACT_ATOMS: atom_id res chain seq x y z
N MET A 1 -19.82 14.83 -2.44
CA MET A 1 -18.78 13.95 -3.00
C MET A 1 -18.82 12.66 -2.19
N GLY A 2 -18.76 11.49 -2.85
CA GLY A 2 -18.74 10.20 -2.14
C GLY A 2 -17.45 10.04 -1.32
N LYS A 3 -17.48 9.23 -0.28
CA LYS A 3 -16.31 8.85 0.50
C LYS A 3 -15.65 7.64 -0.17
N ILE A 4 -14.32 7.60 -0.18
CA ILE A 4 -13.58 6.45 -0.73
C ILE A 4 -13.27 5.41 0.35
N ILE A 5 -13.15 5.85 1.61
CA ILE A 5 -13.02 4.97 2.78
C ILE A 5 -13.96 5.48 3.86
N GLU A 6 -14.72 4.58 4.48
CA GLU A 6 -15.54 4.87 5.67
C GLU A 6 -15.32 3.78 6.72
N LEU A 7 -14.98 4.19 7.93
CA LEU A 7 -14.96 3.34 9.12
C LEU A 7 -16.03 3.86 10.08
N LYS A 8 -16.86 2.95 10.60
CA LYS A 8 -17.92 3.28 11.56
C LYS A 8 -17.86 2.34 12.74
N LYS A 9 -17.53 2.89 13.91
CA LYS A 9 -17.43 2.17 15.18
C LYS A 9 -16.61 0.89 15.07
N VAL A 10 -15.46 0.98 14.39
CA VAL A 10 -14.60 -0.19 14.14
C VAL A 10 -13.88 -0.57 15.42
N ASN A 11 -14.04 -1.83 15.80
CA ASN A 11 -13.39 -2.45 16.93
C ASN A 11 -12.59 -3.68 16.50
N LYS A 12 -11.37 -3.81 17.04
CA LYS A 12 -10.47 -4.92 16.73
C LYS A 12 -9.82 -5.44 18.00
N TRP A 13 -9.87 -6.76 18.16
CA TRP A 13 -9.19 -7.48 19.23
C TRP A 13 -8.19 -8.48 18.66
N PHE A 14 -7.09 -8.67 19.38
CA PHE A 14 -6.24 -9.85 19.29
C PHE A 14 -6.44 -10.62 20.60
N ASP A 15 -7.08 -11.78 20.53
CA ASP A 15 -7.57 -12.53 21.68
C ASP A 15 -8.41 -11.65 22.62
N LYS A 16 -7.87 -11.33 23.79
CA LYS A 16 -8.53 -10.48 24.81
C LYS A 16 -8.10 -9.02 24.79
N PHE A 17 -7.11 -8.69 23.98
CA PHE A 17 -6.54 -7.34 23.92
C PHE A 17 -7.21 -6.52 22.80
N GLN A 18 -7.92 -5.46 23.21
CA GLN A 18 -8.54 -4.53 22.28
C GLN A 18 -7.51 -3.53 21.74
N VAL A 19 -7.27 -3.55 20.42
CA VAL A 19 -6.30 -2.68 19.75
C VAL A 19 -6.99 -1.47 19.11
N LEU A 20 -8.17 -1.66 18.52
CA LEU A 20 -8.98 -0.57 17.98
C LEU A 20 -10.28 -0.49 18.77
N LYS A 21 -10.66 0.73 19.16
CA LYS A 21 -11.85 0.97 19.94
C LYS A 21 -12.68 2.12 19.33
N ASP A 22 -13.89 1.78 18.89
CA ASP A 22 -14.88 2.73 18.34
C ASP A 22 -14.28 3.70 17.31
N ILE A 23 -13.48 3.18 16.37
CA ILE A 23 -12.82 4.04 15.38
C ILE A 23 -13.83 4.48 14.32
N ASP A 24 -13.98 5.78 14.20
CA ASP A 24 -14.70 6.45 13.11
C ASP A 24 -13.68 7.19 12.24
N LEU A 25 -13.71 6.99 10.92
CA LEU A 25 -12.85 7.68 9.96
C LEU A 25 -13.58 7.78 8.63
N GLU A 26 -13.48 8.92 8.00
CA GLU A 26 -14.01 9.15 6.66
C GLU A 26 -12.92 9.78 5.80
N VAL A 27 -12.72 9.24 4.60
CA VAL A 27 -11.71 9.72 3.65
C VAL A 27 -12.39 10.03 2.32
N ALA A 28 -12.22 11.25 1.84
CA ALA A 28 -12.69 11.66 0.52
C ALA A 28 -11.71 11.20 -0.59
N PRO A 29 -12.17 11.10 -1.85
CA PRO A 29 -11.26 10.87 -2.97
C PRO A 29 -10.16 11.94 -3.02
N GLN A 30 -8.91 11.52 -3.27
CA GLN A 30 -7.71 12.37 -3.32
C GLN A 30 -7.32 13.03 -1.98
N GLU A 31 -8.00 12.71 -0.90
CA GLU A 31 -7.61 13.17 0.43
C GLU A 31 -6.36 12.46 0.93
N LYS A 32 -5.53 13.18 1.68
CA LYS A 32 -4.29 12.67 2.27
C LYS A 32 -4.41 12.69 3.77
N ILE A 33 -4.38 11.51 4.37
CA ILE A 33 -4.52 11.32 5.82
C ILE A 33 -3.20 10.82 6.40
N VAL A 34 -2.75 11.46 7.46
CA VAL A 34 -1.60 11.00 8.25
C VAL A 34 -2.08 10.53 9.61
N ILE A 35 -1.81 9.26 9.93
CA ILE A 35 -2.16 8.66 11.21
C ILE A 35 -0.93 8.70 12.12
N CYS A 36 -0.99 9.48 13.18
CA CYS A 36 0.09 9.65 14.15
C CYS A 36 -0.27 9.02 15.50
N GLY A 37 0.75 8.54 16.21
CA GLY A 37 0.59 7.98 17.55
C GLY A 37 1.82 7.16 17.96
N PRO A 38 1.93 6.79 19.25
CA PRO A 38 3.06 6.02 19.75
C PRO A 38 3.13 4.62 19.13
N SER A 39 4.28 3.95 19.26
CA SER A 39 4.41 2.54 18.85
C SER A 39 3.40 1.68 19.62
N GLY A 40 2.79 0.70 18.93
CA GLY A 40 1.78 -0.17 19.52
C GLY A 40 0.37 0.44 19.68
N SER A 41 0.13 1.69 19.22
CA SER A 41 -1.20 2.31 19.31
C SER A 41 -2.24 1.81 18.29
N GLY A 42 -1.92 0.81 17.47
CA GLY A 42 -2.85 0.21 16.51
C GLY A 42 -2.84 0.83 15.10
N LYS A 43 -1.91 1.75 14.78
CA LYS A 43 -1.83 2.39 13.45
C LYS A 43 -1.76 1.37 12.31
N SER A 44 -0.81 0.45 12.37
CA SER A 44 -0.64 -0.61 11.37
C SER A 44 -1.85 -1.53 11.31
N THR A 45 -2.46 -1.84 12.46
CA THR A 45 -3.67 -2.65 12.52
C THR A 45 -4.83 -1.96 11.82
N LEU A 46 -5.02 -0.66 12.05
CA LEU A 46 -6.06 0.13 11.39
C LEU A 46 -5.89 0.12 9.87
N ILE A 47 -4.68 0.42 9.38
CA ILE A 47 -4.36 0.42 7.95
C ILE A 47 -4.62 -0.97 7.34
N ARG A 48 -4.22 -2.04 8.03
CA ARG A 48 -4.42 -3.43 7.56
C ARG A 48 -5.87 -3.88 7.61
N CYS A 49 -6.72 -3.26 8.39
CA CYS A 49 -8.16 -3.50 8.34
C CYS A 49 -8.80 -2.94 7.06
N ILE A 50 -8.28 -1.83 6.50
CA ILE A 50 -8.81 -1.19 5.29
C ILE A 50 -8.68 -2.09 4.05
N ASN A 51 -7.63 -2.92 3.94
CA ASN A 51 -7.47 -3.89 2.85
C ASN A 51 -7.77 -5.33 3.28
N ARG A 52 -8.34 -5.49 4.49
CA ARG A 52 -8.68 -6.78 5.10
C ARG A 52 -7.50 -7.76 5.18
N LEU A 53 -6.29 -7.26 5.38
CA LEU A 53 -5.16 -8.09 5.86
C LEU A 53 -5.34 -8.45 7.34
N GLU A 54 -6.03 -7.58 8.09
CA GLU A 54 -6.54 -7.85 9.43
C GLU A 54 -8.07 -7.75 9.42
N GLU A 55 -8.75 -8.67 10.09
CA GLU A 55 -10.20 -8.66 10.20
C GLU A 55 -10.61 -7.93 11.49
N HIS A 56 -11.52 -6.96 11.36
CA HIS A 56 -12.18 -6.32 12.50
C HIS A 56 -13.34 -7.20 12.99
N GLN A 57 -13.70 -7.08 14.24
CA GLN A 57 -14.78 -7.90 14.81
C GLN A 57 -16.11 -7.14 14.93
N GLU A 58 -16.06 -5.81 15.13
CA GLU A 58 -17.27 -4.99 15.23
C GLU A 58 -17.13 -3.71 14.42
N GLY A 59 -18.26 -3.12 14.07
CA GLY A 59 -18.33 -1.93 13.22
C GLY A 59 -18.34 -2.27 11.74
N ASN A 60 -18.24 -1.24 10.90
CA ASN A 60 -18.29 -1.37 9.46
C ASN A 60 -17.10 -0.66 8.81
N ILE A 61 -16.49 -1.31 7.82
CA ILE A 61 -15.49 -0.71 6.94
C ILE A 61 -16.01 -0.79 5.51
N ILE A 62 -16.10 0.37 4.85
CA ILE A 62 -16.53 0.49 3.45
C ILE A 62 -15.36 1.07 2.66
N VAL A 63 -14.94 0.40 1.60
CA VAL A 63 -13.86 0.83 0.71
C VAL A 63 -14.39 0.86 -0.71
N ASP A 64 -14.30 2.01 -1.36
CA ASP A 64 -14.84 2.28 -2.70
C ASP A 64 -16.28 1.76 -2.88
N GLY A 65 -17.14 2.06 -1.90
CA GLY A 65 -18.55 1.66 -1.88
C GLY A 65 -18.80 0.17 -1.57
N THR A 66 -17.76 -0.61 -1.28
CA THR A 66 -17.87 -2.04 -0.93
C THR A 66 -17.61 -2.25 0.56
N GLU A 67 -18.57 -2.84 1.26
CA GLU A 67 -18.42 -3.19 2.68
C GLU A 67 -17.52 -4.42 2.85
N LEU A 68 -16.56 -4.32 3.77
CA LEU A 68 -15.64 -5.40 4.14
C LEU A 68 -16.26 -6.26 5.25
N ALA A 69 -17.07 -7.24 4.88
CA ALA A 69 -17.66 -8.21 5.79
C ALA A 69 -16.92 -9.56 5.72
N GLU A 70 -17.19 -10.45 6.68
CA GLU A 70 -16.59 -11.80 6.76
C GLU A 70 -16.77 -12.61 5.46
N ASN A 71 -17.90 -12.42 4.77
CA ASN A 71 -18.25 -13.07 3.51
C ASN A 71 -18.11 -12.17 2.27
N THR A 72 -17.22 -11.17 2.32
CA THR A 72 -17.03 -10.26 1.17
C THR A 72 -16.61 -11.04 -0.07
N LYS A 73 -17.57 -11.28 -0.96
CA LYS A 73 -17.31 -11.80 -2.29
C LYS A 73 -16.49 -10.73 -3.03
N ASN A 74 -15.34 -11.06 -3.58
CA ASN A 74 -14.47 -10.16 -4.33
C ASN A 74 -13.48 -9.32 -3.49
N ILE A 75 -13.00 -9.82 -2.35
CA ILE A 75 -11.90 -9.17 -1.60
C ILE A 75 -10.66 -8.97 -2.50
N GLU A 76 -10.43 -9.85 -3.46
CA GLU A 76 -9.35 -9.73 -4.45
C GLU A 76 -9.47 -8.47 -5.30
N LYS A 77 -10.69 -8.08 -5.70
CA LYS A 77 -10.92 -6.84 -6.43
C LYS A 77 -10.56 -5.63 -5.58
N ILE A 78 -10.98 -5.60 -4.32
CA ILE A 78 -10.64 -4.52 -3.39
C ILE A 78 -9.12 -4.43 -3.23
N ARG A 79 -8.44 -5.55 -3.00
CA ARG A 79 -6.98 -5.60 -2.87
C ARG A 79 -6.24 -5.21 -4.14
N ALA A 80 -6.84 -5.36 -5.30
CA ALA A 80 -6.28 -4.87 -6.56
C ALA A 80 -6.41 -3.34 -6.70
N GLU A 81 -7.41 -2.73 -6.06
CA GLU A 81 -7.67 -1.29 -6.08
C GLU A 81 -7.01 -0.54 -4.90
N VAL A 82 -6.51 -1.27 -3.90
CA VAL A 82 -5.84 -0.73 -2.71
C VAL A 82 -4.38 -1.17 -2.69
N GLY A 83 -3.49 -0.30 -3.12
CA GLY A 83 -2.05 -0.52 -3.02
C GLY A 83 -1.58 -0.41 -1.57
N MET A 84 -0.66 -1.27 -1.15
CA MET A 84 -0.06 -1.22 0.17
C MET A 84 1.46 -1.29 0.13
N VAL A 85 2.08 -0.37 0.86
CA VAL A 85 3.52 -0.31 1.09
C VAL A 85 3.79 -0.58 2.56
N PHE A 86 4.58 -1.60 2.84
CA PHE A 86 4.87 -2.07 4.20
C PHE A 86 6.15 -1.44 4.76
N GLN A 87 6.30 -1.49 6.06
CA GLN A 87 7.52 -1.14 6.78
C GLN A 87 8.73 -1.96 6.31
N GLN A 88 8.56 -3.27 6.18
CA GLN A 88 9.51 -4.16 5.51
C GLN A 88 9.10 -4.22 4.03
N PHE A 89 10.02 -3.98 3.14
CA PHE A 89 9.78 -3.79 1.70
C PHE A 89 8.96 -4.92 1.05
N ASN A 90 9.07 -6.15 1.59
CA ASN A 90 8.37 -7.37 1.16
C ASN A 90 8.52 -7.65 -0.35
N LEU A 91 9.69 -7.31 -0.90
CA LEU A 91 10.04 -7.70 -2.26
C LEU A 91 10.35 -9.19 -2.32
N PHE A 92 10.01 -9.83 -3.42
CA PHE A 92 10.39 -11.22 -3.67
C PHE A 92 11.90 -11.31 -3.97
N PRO A 93 12.73 -11.92 -3.11
CA PRO A 93 14.18 -11.84 -3.22
C PRO A 93 14.74 -12.60 -4.41
N HIS A 94 14.00 -13.55 -4.95
CA HIS A 94 14.35 -14.39 -6.09
C HIS A 94 13.90 -13.83 -7.44
N LEU A 95 13.23 -12.66 -7.44
CA LEU A 95 12.78 -11.97 -8.65
C LEU A 95 13.58 -10.66 -8.81
N SER A 96 13.82 -10.26 -10.06
CA SER A 96 14.35 -8.92 -10.35
C SER A 96 13.38 -7.84 -9.88
N ILE A 97 13.82 -6.60 -9.80
CA ILE A 97 12.94 -5.47 -9.47
C ILE A 97 11.84 -5.32 -10.51
N LEU A 98 12.16 -5.47 -11.79
CA LEU A 98 11.19 -5.45 -12.88
C LEU A 98 10.16 -6.58 -12.71
N ASP A 99 10.61 -7.81 -12.43
CA ASP A 99 9.71 -8.95 -12.24
C ASP A 99 8.82 -8.76 -10.99
N ASN A 100 9.34 -8.18 -9.90
CA ASN A 100 8.55 -7.80 -8.73
C ASN A 100 7.39 -6.84 -9.12
N CYS A 101 7.64 -5.90 -10.02
CA CYS A 101 6.66 -4.92 -10.47
C CYS A 101 5.66 -5.49 -11.49
N THR A 102 6.07 -6.44 -12.32
CA THR A 102 5.23 -6.99 -13.40
C THR A 102 4.35 -8.15 -12.94
N LEU A 103 4.69 -8.82 -11.84
CA LEU A 103 4.01 -10.04 -11.39
C LEU A 103 2.50 -9.84 -11.22
N ALA A 104 2.08 -8.84 -10.45
CA ALA A 104 0.67 -8.58 -10.18
C ALA A 104 -0.10 -8.10 -11.43
N PRO A 105 0.39 -7.15 -12.24
CA PRO A 105 -0.22 -6.81 -13.52
C PRO A 105 -0.47 -8.01 -14.44
N ILE A 106 0.48 -8.93 -14.56
CA ILE A 106 0.35 -10.12 -15.40
C ILE A 106 -0.67 -11.11 -14.80
N TRP A 107 -0.55 -11.43 -13.51
CA TRP A 107 -1.34 -12.50 -12.91
C TRP A 107 -2.75 -12.06 -12.49
N VAL A 108 -2.91 -10.84 -12.01
CA VAL A 108 -4.20 -10.32 -11.51
C VAL A 108 -4.97 -9.58 -12.60
N LYS A 109 -4.33 -8.60 -13.28
CA LYS A 109 -4.95 -7.83 -14.38
C LYS A 109 -4.94 -8.58 -15.71
N LYS A 110 -4.21 -9.71 -15.82
CA LYS A 110 -4.05 -10.49 -17.05
C LYS A 110 -3.45 -9.70 -18.22
N LEU A 111 -2.60 -8.73 -17.91
CA LEU A 111 -1.95 -7.94 -18.94
C LEU A 111 -0.88 -8.76 -19.70
N PRO A 112 -0.69 -8.49 -21.00
CA PRO A 112 0.44 -9.03 -21.74
C PRO A 112 1.77 -8.60 -21.12
N LYS A 113 2.78 -9.49 -21.11
CA LYS A 113 4.09 -9.23 -20.50
C LYS A 113 4.70 -7.89 -20.92
N LYS A 114 4.70 -7.59 -22.22
CA LYS A 114 5.25 -6.33 -22.75
C LYS A 114 4.57 -5.08 -22.21
N GLU A 115 3.26 -5.14 -22.01
CA GLU A 115 2.50 -4.03 -21.45
C GLU A 115 2.78 -3.87 -19.96
N ALA A 116 2.83 -4.99 -19.21
CA ALA A 116 3.21 -4.98 -17.79
C ALA A 116 4.64 -4.45 -17.59
N GLU A 117 5.61 -4.83 -18.45
CA GLU A 117 6.99 -4.32 -18.41
C GLU A 117 7.03 -2.81 -18.66
N LYS A 118 6.25 -2.31 -19.60
CA LYS A 118 6.16 -0.86 -19.87
C LYS A 118 5.63 -0.11 -18.65
N ILE A 119 4.49 -0.56 -18.08
CA ILE A 119 3.90 0.03 -16.86
C ILE A 119 4.92 -0.01 -15.71
N ALA A 120 5.64 -1.12 -15.55
CA ALA A 120 6.64 -1.26 -14.52
C ALA A 120 7.80 -0.27 -14.71
N MET A 121 8.35 -0.15 -15.92
CA MET A 121 9.43 0.80 -16.21
C MET A 121 8.99 2.25 -16.01
N ASP A 122 7.78 2.62 -16.45
CA ASP A 122 7.23 3.97 -16.24
C ASP A 122 7.15 4.29 -14.72
N ASN A 123 6.71 3.33 -13.89
CA ASN A 123 6.65 3.52 -12.45
C ASN A 123 8.03 3.49 -11.78
N LEU A 124 8.96 2.66 -12.24
CA LEU A 124 10.35 2.67 -11.75
C LEU A 124 11.04 4.00 -12.06
N THR A 125 10.82 4.57 -13.25
CA THR A 125 11.30 5.90 -13.59
C THR A 125 10.69 6.98 -12.70
N ARG A 126 9.37 6.89 -12.44
CA ARG A 126 8.67 7.81 -11.53
C ARG A 126 9.24 7.83 -10.11
N VAL A 127 9.71 6.69 -9.62
CA VAL A 127 10.37 6.58 -8.30
C VAL A 127 11.91 6.66 -8.39
N GLN A 128 12.47 6.99 -9.55
CA GLN A 128 13.89 7.25 -9.81
C GLN A 128 14.82 6.05 -9.49
N ILE A 129 14.43 4.84 -9.95
CA ILE A 129 15.24 3.61 -9.84
C ILE A 129 15.12 2.70 -11.08
N ASP A 130 14.80 3.25 -12.23
CA ASP A 130 14.68 2.48 -13.49
C ASP A 130 16.02 1.81 -13.90
N ASP A 131 17.15 2.43 -13.56
CA ASP A 131 18.49 1.85 -13.72
C ASP A 131 18.73 0.59 -12.89
N GLN A 132 17.90 0.34 -11.88
CA GLN A 132 17.97 -0.84 -11.00
C GLN A 132 17.02 -1.97 -11.43
N ALA A 133 16.27 -1.82 -12.53
CA ALA A 133 15.18 -2.73 -12.94
C ALA A 133 15.59 -4.20 -13.02
N LEU A 134 16.81 -4.49 -13.50
CA LEU A 134 17.30 -5.86 -13.69
C LEU A 134 18.03 -6.44 -12.47
N LYS A 135 18.24 -5.65 -11.42
CA LYS A 135 18.85 -6.11 -10.18
C LYS A 135 17.86 -6.85 -9.29
N PHE A 136 18.40 -7.61 -8.34
CA PHE A 136 17.62 -8.29 -7.30
C PHE A 136 17.57 -7.44 -6.02
N PRO A 137 16.54 -7.61 -5.17
CA PRO A 137 16.39 -6.82 -3.94
C PRO A 137 17.63 -6.73 -3.06
N GLY A 138 18.36 -7.84 -2.88
CA GLY A 138 19.58 -7.88 -2.08
C GLY A 138 20.76 -7.06 -2.62
N GLN A 139 20.65 -6.51 -3.83
CA GLN A 139 21.66 -5.66 -4.45
C GLN A 139 21.33 -4.16 -4.31
N LEU A 140 20.19 -3.83 -3.69
CA LEU A 140 19.69 -2.47 -3.53
C LEU A 140 19.85 -1.99 -2.09
N SER A 141 20.05 -0.67 -1.92
CA SER A 141 19.95 -0.03 -0.61
C SER A 141 18.52 -0.10 -0.05
N GLY A 142 18.32 0.11 1.24
CA GLY A 142 17.00 0.14 1.86
C GLY A 142 16.06 1.16 1.21
N GLY A 143 16.55 2.36 0.92
CA GLY A 143 15.77 3.40 0.24
C GLY A 143 15.37 3.01 -1.20
N GLN A 144 16.27 2.35 -1.94
CA GLN A 144 15.97 1.81 -3.27
C GLN A 144 14.95 0.67 -3.19
N GLN A 145 15.07 -0.24 -2.21
CA GLN A 145 14.08 -1.31 -2.01
C GLN A 145 12.69 -0.74 -1.66
N GLN A 146 12.62 0.31 -0.85
CA GLN A 146 11.36 0.96 -0.52
C GLN A 146 10.74 1.64 -1.74
N ARG A 147 11.54 2.34 -2.55
CA ARG A 147 11.08 2.92 -3.80
C ARG A 147 10.59 1.85 -4.78
N ALA A 148 11.26 0.70 -4.85
CA ALA A 148 10.79 -0.45 -5.63
C ALA A 148 9.46 -1.01 -5.10
N ALA A 149 9.26 -1.09 -3.79
CA ALA A 149 7.99 -1.50 -3.20
C ALA A 149 6.86 -0.53 -3.51
N ILE A 150 7.14 0.78 -3.53
CA ILE A 150 6.20 1.80 -3.98
C ILE A 150 5.86 1.61 -5.48
N ALA A 151 6.87 1.48 -6.36
CA ALA A 151 6.66 1.24 -7.79
C ALA A 151 5.82 -0.02 -8.04
N ARG A 152 6.10 -1.11 -7.33
CA ARG A 152 5.31 -2.36 -7.41
C ARG A 152 3.84 -2.12 -7.09
N ALA A 153 3.54 -1.35 -6.03
CA ALA A 153 2.16 -1.04 -5.68
C ALA A 153 1.48 -0.18 -6.76
N LEU A 154 2.20 0.80 -7.33
CA LEU A 154 1.71 1.68 -8.39
C LEU A 154 1.40 0.95 -9.70
N CYS A 155 2.09 -0.16 -10.01
CA CYS A 155 1.85 -0.95 -11.23
C CYS A 155 0.44 -1.55 -11.29
N MET A 156 -0.24 -1.64 -10.16
CA MET A 156 -1.64 -2.04 -10.10
C MET A 156 -2.62 -0.87 -10.37
N GLU A 157 -2.11 0.36 -10.53
CA GLU A 157 -2.93 1.58 -10.71
C GLU A 157 -4.03 1.68 -9.65
N PRO A 158 -3.65 1.63 -8.37
CA PRO A 158 -4.61 1.57 -7.28
C PRO A 158 -5.35 2.90 -7.14
N LYS A 159 -6.61 2.83 -6.66
CA LYS A 159 -7.41 4.02 -6.30
C LYS A 159 -7.01 4.59 -4.94
N ILE A 160 -6.42 3.75 -4.08
CA ILE A 160 -6.02 4.09 -2.71
C ILE A 160 -4.61 3.56 -2.49
N MET A 161 -3.74 4.37 -1.87
CA MET A 161 -2.42 3.94 -1.41
C MET A 161 -2.33 3.97 0.11
N LEU A 162 -2.02 2.84 0.71
CA LEU A 162 -1.78 2.70 2.14
C LEU A 162 -0.27 2.57 2.40
N PHE A 163 0.23 3.35 3.34
CA PHE A 163 1.64 3.34 3.75
C PHE A 163 1.73 2.98 5.25
N ASP A 164 2.29 1.83 5.56
CA ASP A 164 2.49 1.36 6.93
C ASP A 164 3.95 1.61 7.36
N GLU A 165 4.20 2.73 8.02
CA GLU A 165 5.52 3.17 8.51
C GLU A 165 6.64 3.05 7.45
N PRO A 166 6.49 3.63 6.24
CA PRO A 166 7.33 3.35 5.08
C PRO A 166 8.79 3.78 5.21
N THR A 167 9.14 4.54 6.25
CA THR A 167 10.50 5.06 6.50
C THR A 167 11.15 4.50 7.75
N SER A 168 10.43 3.74 8.59
CA SER A 168 10.94 3.30 9.90
C SER A 168 12.07 2.27 9.84
N ALA A 169 12.22 1.56 8.72
CA ALA A 169 13.29 0.60 8.47
C ALA A 169 14.47 1.20 7.68
N LEU A 170 14.49 2.52 7.48
CA LEU A 170 15.50 3.21 6.66
C LEU A 170 16.50 3.99 7.52
N ASP A 171 17.73 4.06 7.02
CA ASP A 171 18.72 4.98 7.55
C ASP A 171 18.28 6.44 7.31
N PRO A 172 18.63 7.39 8.21
CA PRO A 172 18.21 8.79 8.14
C PRO A 172 18.49 9.46 6.79
N GLU A 173 19.59 9.11 6.15
CA GLU A 173 19.99 9.66 4.85
C GLU A 173 19.04 9.26 3.70
N MET A 174 18.41 8.06 3.81
CA MET A 174 17.51 7.53 2.78
C MET A 174 16.05 7.95 2.96
N ILE A 175 15.68 8.43 4.16
CA ILE A 175 14.31 8.83 4.49
C ILE A 175 13.84 9.93 3.54
N LYS A 176 14.69 10.93 3.30
CA LYS A 176 14.33 12.07 2.46
C LYS A 176 13.94 11.64 1.04
N GLU A 177 14.72 10.77 0.41
CA GLU A 177 14.44 10.29 -0.96
C GLU A 177 13.08 9.59 -1.08
N VAL A 178 12.72 8.78 -0.08
CA VAL A 178 11.42 8.09 -0.05
C VAL A 178 10.28 9.07 0.20
N LEU A 179 10.46 10.03 1.12
CA LEU A 179 9.45 11.07 1.38
C LEU A 179 9.24 11.98 0.16
N ASP A 180 10.29 12.35 -0.55
CA ASP A 180 10.19 13.17 -1.77
C ASP A 180 9.33 12.45 -2.83
N VAL A 181 9.55 11.14 -3.04
CA VAL A 181 8.71 10.32 -3.91
C VAL A 181 7.25 10.32 -3.45
N MET A 182 6.99 10.12 -2.15
CA MET A 182 5.61 10.12 -1.61
C MET A 182 4.94 11.49 -1.79
N VAL A 183 5.66 12.59 -1.60
CA VAL A 183 5.15 13.95 -1.82
C VAL A 183 4.82 14.17 -3.30
N ASP A 184 5.66 13.72 -4.21
CA ASP A 184 5.42 13.86 -5.66
C ASP A 184 4.21 13.03 -6.11
N LEU A 185 4.05 11.81 -5.58
CA LEU A 185 2.86 10.99 -5.80
C LEU A 185 1.59 11.70 -5.30
N ALA A 186 1.67 12.27 -4.10
CA ALA A 186 0.56 13.00 -3.49
C ALA A 186 0.18 14.26 -4.30
N LYS A 187 1.15 15.01 -4.84
CA LYS A 187 0.91 16.18 -5.71
C LYS A 187 0.31 15.77 -7.06
N GLY A 188 0.69 14.61 -7.59
CA GLY A 188 0.17 14.06 -8.84
C GLY A 188 -1.29 13.57 -8.78
N GLY A 189 -2.02 13.87 -7.70
CA GLY A 189 -3.45 13.54 -7.55
C GLY A 189 -3.71 12.08 -7.17
N MET A 190 -2.70 11.34 -6.72
CA MET A 190 -2.90 10.00 -6.19
C MET A 190 -3.56 10.08 -4.81
N PRO A 191 -4.64 9.33 -4.57
CA PRO A 191 -5.31 9.27 -3.28
C PRO A 191 -4.51 8.45 -2.27
#